data_2b649a2c7d88dad5f4b66afa38b63b25
#
_entry.id   2b649a2c7d88dad5f4b66afa38b63b25
#
_cell.length_a   1.000
_cell.length_b   1.000
_cell.length_c   1.000
_cell.angle_alpha   90.00
_cell.angle_beta   90.00
_cell.angle_gamma   90.00
#
_symmetry.space_group_name_H-M   'P 1'
#
loop_
_entity.id
_entity.type
_entity.pdbx_description
1 polymer ?
#
loop_
_entity_poly.entity_id
_entity_poly.type
_entity_poly.pdbx_seq_one_letter_code
_entity_poly.pdbx_strand_id
1 'polypeptide(L)'
;KATLEDVPQLVSLAIQMWKSQTVEDLTKIFCEHIRKGKNIIFLAISEEHIVGFAQCGLRFDYVEGTDSSPVGYLEGIFVLEEYKKRGYAKELLGECQNWAKDQGCLEFASDCELDNEDSLKFHLKMGFAEANRIICFTKRLTDLEE
;
A
#
# COMPACT_ATOMS: atom_id res chain seq x y z
N LYS A 1 -0.72 -1.79 14.18
CA LYS A 1 -0.36 -0.46 13.72
C LYS A 1 1.13 -0.19 13.98
N ALA A 2 1.85 0.24 12.96
CA ALA A 2 3.28 0.50 13.06
C ALA A 2 3.59 1.75 13.88
N THR A 3 4.71 1.70 14.61
CA THR A 3 5.26 2.84 15.34
C THR A 3 6.65 3.17 14.79
N LEU A 4 7.24 4.28 15.25
CA LEU A 4 8.57 4.68 14.79
C LEU A 4 9.64 3.61 15.07
N GLU A 5 9.49 2.84 16.14
CA GLU A 5 10.43 1.78 16.47
C GLU A 5 10.45 0.66 15.42
N ASP A 6 9.35 0.48 14.70
CA ASP A 6 9.20 -0.57 13.70
C ASP A 6 9.84 -0.22 12.35
N VAL A 7 10.18 1.05 12.13
CA VAL A 7 10.62 1.54 10.82
C VAL A 7 11.83 0.78 10.25
N PRO A 8 12.91 0.51 10.98
CA PRO A 8 14.03 -0.21 10.39
C PRO A 8 13.65 -1.58 9.82
N GLN A 9 12.87 -2.35 10.57
CA GLN A 9 12.41 -3.66 10.14
C GLN A 9 11.43 -3.57 8.99
N LEU A 10 10.53 -2.58 9.05
CA LEU A 10 9.55 -2.31 8.00
C LEU A 10 10.24 -1.96 6.68
N VAL A 11 11.27 -1.12 6.73
CA VAL A 11 12.04 -0.75 5.53
C VAL A 11 12.70 -1.97 4.91
N SER A 12 13.23 -2.89 5.74
CA SER A 12 13.88 -4.08 5.20
C SER A 12 12.92 -4.99 4.43
N LEU A 13 11.63 -4.96 4.77
CA LEU A 13 10.61 -5.66 3.99
C LEU A 13 10.21 -4.84 2.75
N ALA A 14 9.94 -3.56 2.93
CA ALA A 14 9.43 -2.70 1.87
C ALA A 14 10.40 -2.56 0.70
N ILE A 15 11.69 -2.57 0.96
CA ILE A 15 12.70 -2.48 -0.09
C ILE A 15 12.64 -3.66 -1.07
N GLN A 16 12.12 -4.79 -0.63
CA GLN A 16 11.94 -5.97 -1.48
C GLN A 16 10.80 -5.76 -2.48
N MET A 17 9.81 -4.96 -2.13
CA MET A 17 8.66 -4.67 -2.99
C MET A 17 8.93 -3.43 -3.85
N TRP A 18 9.46 -2.39 -3.25
CA TRP A 18 9.76 -1.11 -3.92
C TRP A 18 11.25 -1.01 -4.22
N LYS A 19 11.72 -1.81 -5.17
CA LYS A 19 13.14 -1.99 -5.47
C LYS A 19 13.83 -0.75 -6.01
N SER A 20 13.09 0.21 -6.55
CA SER A 20 13.65 1.49 -7.04
C SER A 20 13.90 2.49 -5.92
N GLN A 21 13.42 2.23 -4.73
CA GLN A 21 13.59 3.10 -3.57
C GLN A 21 14.88 2.76 -2.83
N THR A 22 15.43 3.75 -2.11
CA THR A 22 16.57 3.51 -1.23
C THR A 22 16.08 3.31 0.21
N VAL A 23 16.93 2.68 1.02
CA VAL A 23 16.66 2.51 2.45
C VAL A 23 16.43 3.87 3.12
N GLU A 24 17.25 4.87 2.76
CA GLU A 24 17.16 6.21 3.32
C GLU A 24 15.82 6.88 2.98
N ASP A 25 15.43 6.80 1.72
CA ASP A 25 14.15 7.39 1.26
C ASP A 25 12.96 6.73 1.90
N LEU A 26 12.93 5.40 1.96
CA LEU A 26 11.83 4.68 2.60
C LEU A 26 11.73 4.97 4.09
N THR A 27 12.87 5.05 4.77
CA THR A 27 12.91 5.40 6.20
C THR A 27 12.24 6.75 6.43
N LYS A 28 12.60 7.72 5.60
CA LYS A 28 12.05 9.08 5.69
C LYS A 28 10.55 9.10 5.43
N ILE A 29 10.11 8.39 4.39
CA ILE A 29 8.70 8.30 4.01
C ILE A 29 7.87 7.68 5.14
N PHE A 30 8.30 6.54 5.67
CA PHE A 30 7.57 5.86 6.74
C PHE A 30 7.53 6.67 8.02
N CYS A 31 8.64 7.31 8.38
CA CYS A 31 8.65 8.19 9.56
C CYS A 31 7.64 9.32 9.41
N GLU A 32 7.57 9.94 8.23
CA GLU A 32 6.58 10.99 7.97
C GLU A 32 5.16 10.48 8.07
N HIS A 33 4.86 9.35 7.46
CA HIS A 33 3.51 8.78 7.51
C HIS A 33 3.08 8.48 8.94
N ILE A 34 3.95 7.92 9.73
CA ILE A 34 3.65 7.59 11.13
C ILE A 34 3.44 8.87 11.95
N ARG A 35 4.28 9.88 11.76
CA ARG A 35 4.16 11.13 12.49
C ARG A 35 2.94 11.95 12.11
N LYS A 36 2.63 12.02 10.81
CA LYS A 36 1.49 12.82 10.31
C LYS A 36 0.16 12.10 10.43
N GLY A 37 0.15 10.79 10.45
CA GLY A 37 -1.05 10.00 10.58
C GLY A 37 -1.98 10.02 9.37
N LYS A 38 -1.53 10.52 8.22
CA LYS A 38 -2.35 10.56 6.99
C LYS A 38 -2.47 9.20 6.34
N ASN A 39 -1.43 8.41 6.43
CA ASN A 39 -1.42 7.01 6.01
C ASN A 39 -1.22 6.16 7.24
N ILE A 40 -1.81 4.98 7.22
CA ILE A 40 -1.65 4.05 8.31
C ILE A 40 -0.95 2.80 7.79
N ILE A 41 -0.13 2.20 8.64
CA ILE A 41 0.61 0.99 8.30
C ILE A 41 0.27 -0.07 9.33
N PHE A 42 -0.24 -1.19 8.86
CA PHE A 42 -0.50 -2.36 9.69
C PHE A 42 0.59 -3.39 9.48
N LEU A 43 0.97 -4.06 10.55
CA LEU A 43 2.05 -5.04 10.55
C LEU A 43 1.50 -6.43 10.84
N ALA A 44 2.01 -7.43 10.12
CA ALA A 44 1.82 -8.83 10.48
C ALA A 44 3.07 -9.27 11.23
N ILE A 45 2.88 -9.79 12.42
CA ILE A 45 3.98 -10.18 13.31
C ILE A 45 3.87 -11.67 13.62
N SER A 46 4.98 -12.39 13.48
CA SER A 46 5.09 -13.80 13.85
C SER A 46 6.37 -13.97 14.64
N GLU A 47 6.26 -14.56 15.82
CA GLU A 47 7.41 -14.80 16.70
C GLU A 47 8.29 -13.56 16.92
N GLU A 48 7.64 -12.43 17.19
CA GLU A 48 8.27 -11.14 17.45
C GLU A 48 8.96 -10.50 16.23
N HIS A 49 8.79 -11.07 15.03
CA HIS A 49 9.33 -10.52 13.79
C HIS A 49 8.23 -10.00 12.90
N ILE A 50 8.50 -8.90 12.20
CA ILE A 50 7.60 -8.38 11.18
C ILE A 50 7.73 -9.24 9.93
N VAL A 51 6.64 -9.89 9.53
CA VAL A 51 6.63 -10.80 8.38
C VAL A 51 5.82 -10.25 7.21
N GLY A 52 5.13 -9.14 7.41
CA GLY A 52 4.36 -8.49 6.36
C GLY A 52 3.85 -7.15 6.81
N PHE A 53 3.38 -6.35 5.86
CA PHE A 53 2.78 -5.06 6.16
C PHE A 53 1.76 -4.69 5.08
N ALA A 54 0.88 -3.76 5.44
CA ALA A 54 0.01 -3.08 4.48
C ALA A 54 -0.03 -1.61 4.83
N GLN A 55 0.06 -0.77 3.82
CA GLN A 55 -0.05 0.67 3.95
C GLN A 55 -1.29 1.14 3.21
N CYS A 56 -2.12 1.93 3.87
CA CYS A 56 -3.27 2.53 3.23
C CYS A 56 -3.47 3.97 3.68
N GLY A 57 -4.22 4.72 2.91
CA GLY A 57 -4.49 6.12 3.18
C GLY A 57 -5.81 6.54 2.61
N LEU A 58 -6.08 7.84 2.64
CA LEU A 58 -7.29 8.43 2.08
C LEU A 58 -6.94 9.21 0.83
N ARG A 59 -7.78 9.09 -0.18
CA ARG A 59 -7.68 9.92 -1.37
C ARG A 59 -8.95 10.74 -1.52
N PHE A 60 -8.78 12.04 -1.70
CA PHE A 60 -9.88 13.00 -1.80
C PHE A 60 -10.16 13.39 -3.24
N ASP A 61 -9.16 13.29 -4.12
CA ASP A 61 -9.32 13.51 -5.54
C ASP A 61 -9.95 12.27 -6.18
N TYR A 62 -10.41 12.42 -7.41
CA TYR A 62 -11.05 11.32 -8.11
C TYR A 62 -10.15 10.08 -8.20
N VAL A 63 -10.73 8.94 -7.89
CA VAL A 63 -10.11 7.63 -8.02
C VAL A 63 -10.91 6.84 -9.06
N GLU A 64 -10.21 6.26 -10.02
CA GLU A 64 -10.82 5.52 -11.12
C GLU A 64 -11.75 4.43 -10.61
N GLY A 65 -12.97 4.41 -11.12
CA GLY A 65 -13.98 3.42 -10.76
C GLY A 65 -14.73 3.69 -9.47
N THR A 66 -14.54 4.86 -8.84
CA THR A 66 -15.22 5.22 -7.61
C THR A 66 -16.17 6.40 -7.80
N ASP A 67 -17.17 6.49 -6.92
CA ASP A 67 -18.22 7.52 -6.98
C ASP A 67 -18.30 8.35 -5.70
N SER A 68 -17.37 8.16 -4.78
CA SER A 68 -17.41 8.82 -3.47
C SER A 68 -16.06 9.44 -3.11
N SER A 69 -16.03 10.24 -2.05
CA SER A 69 -14.83 10.85 -1.50
C SER A 69 -15.02 11.08 0.01
N PRO A 70 -14.03 10.80 0.84
CA PRO A 70 -12.75 10.20 0.49
C PRO A 70 -12.87 8.71 0.16
N VAL A 71 -11.89 8.22 -0.56
CA VAL A 71 -11.76 6.79 -0.88
C VAL A 71 -10.58 6.24 -0.10
N GLY A 72 -10.75 5.10 0.55
CA GLY A 72 -9.63 4.37 1.15
C GLY A 72 -8.78 3.78 0.04
N TYR A 73 -7.46 3.85 0.17
CA TYR A 73 -6.57 3.42 -0.89
C TYR A 73 -5.45 2.55 -0.33
N LEU A 74 -5.30 1.35 -0.90
CA LEU A 74 -4.21 0.45 -0.54
C LEU A 74 -2.97 0.87 -1.33
N GLU A 75 -1.99 1.44 -0.64
CA GLU A 75 -0.76 1.91 -1.27
C GLU A 75 0.27 0.78 -1.46
N GLY A 76 0.23 -0.22 -0.60
CA GLY A 76 1.10 -1.37 -0.73
C GLY A 76 0.74 -2.46 0.27
N ILE A 77 1.01 -3.69 -0.11
CA ILE A 77 0.84 -4.84 0.77
C ILE A 77 1.93 -5.86 0.42
N PHE A 78 2.56 -6.40 1.44
CA PHE A 78 3.67 -7.32 1.25
C PHE A 78 3.72 -8.34 2.38
N VAL A 79 3.96 -9.60 2.04
CA VAL A 79 4.18 -10.68 3.00
C VAL A 79 5.41 -11.45 2.55
N LEU A 80 6.30 -11.77 3.46
CA LEU A 80 7.47 -12.59 3.16
C LEU A 80 7.05 -13.92 2.56
N GLU A 81 7.84 -14.42 1.60
CA GLU A 81 7.50 -15.63 0.84
C GLU A 81 7.18 -16.81 1.73
N GLU A 82 7.96 -17.02 2.80
CA GLU A 82 7.78 -18.13 3.72
C GLU A 82 6.46 -18.08 4.49
N TYR A 83 5.85 -16.91 4.56
CA TYR A 83 4.60 -16.69 5.30
C TYR A 83 3.39 -16.53 4.41
N LYS A 84 3.55 -16.65 3.10
CA LYS A 84 2.43 -16.59 2.15
C LYS A 84 1.50 -17.79 2.34
N LYS A 85 0.25 -17.63 1.89
CA LYS A 85 -0.81 -18.65 1.96
C LYS A 85 -1.20 -19.03 3.38
N ARG A 86 -0.93 -18.17 4.35
CA ARG A 86 -1.32 -18.38 5.76
C ARG A 86 -2.39 -17.38 6.21
N GLY A 87 -2.91 -16.56 5.30
CA GLY A 87 -3.96 -15.59 5.62
C GLY A 87 -3.48 -14.22 6.08
N TYR A 88 -2.20 -13.98 6.15
CA TYR A 88 -1.67 -12.68 6.61
C TYR A 88 -2.11 -11.52 5.71
N ALA A 89 -2.03 -11.69 4.39
CA ALA A 89 -2.41 -10.63 3.47
C ALA A 89 -3.89 -10.30 3.58
N LYS A 90 -4.74 -11.31 3.71
CA LYS A 90 -6.18 -11.12 3.88
C LYS A 90 -6.48 -10.36 5.16
N GLU A 91 -5.82 -10.70 6.26
CA GLU A 91 -6.02 -10.01 7.53
C GLU A 91 -5.52 -8.57 7.48
N LEU A 92 -4.36 -8.34 6.86
CA LEU A 92 -3.83 -6.99 6.69
C LEU A 92 -4.78 -6.13 5.86
N LEU A 93 -5.29 -6.66 4.76
CA LEU A 93 -6.27 -5.96 3.94
C LEU A 93 -7.54 -5.65 4.74
N GLY A 94 -8.01 -6.61 5.53
CA GLY A 94 -9.17 -6.43 6.39
C GLY A 94 -9.00 -5.28 7.37
N GLU A 95 -7.83 -5.16 7.98
CA GLU A 95 -7.51 -4.05 8.88
C GLU A 95 -7.54 -2.71 8.14
N CYS A 96 -6.99 -2.67 6.93
CA CYS A 96 -7.02 -1.45 6.10
C CYS A 96 -8.46 -1.05 5.77
N GLN A 97 -9.28 -2.01 5.37
CA GLN A 97 -10.67 -1.75 5.02
C GLN A 97 -11.48 -1.27 6.22
N ASN A 98 -11.26 -1.86 7.39
CA ASN A 98 -11.94 -1.44 8.62
C ASN A 98 -11.53 -0.02 9.00
N TRP A 99 -10.24 0.29 8.89
CA TRP A 99 -9.75 1.63 9.14
C TRP A 99 -10.41 2.64 8.20
N ALA A 100 -10.49 2.32 6.91
CA ALA A 100 -11.13 3.19 5.92
C ALA A 100 -12.61 3.43 6.26
N LYS A 101 -13.32 2.39 6.65
CA LYS A 101 -14.72 2.52 7.10
C LYS A 101 -14.84 3.47 8.28
N ASP A 102 -13.95 3.35 9.25
CA ASP A 102 -13.94 4.21 10.42
C ASP A 102 -13.65 5.68 10.05
N GLN A 103 -12.96 5.91 8.95
CA GLN A 103 -12.72 7.25 8.40
C GLN A 103 -13.89 7.78 7.56
N GLY A 104 -14.95 7.01 7.42
CA GLY A 104 -16.13 7.41 6.67
C GLY A 104 -16.11 7.04 5.19
N CYS A 105 -15.17 6.22 4.76
CA CYS A 105 -15.09 5.79 3.36
C CYS A 105 -16.18 4.78 3.03
N LEU A 106 -16.77 4.94 1.85
CA LEU A 106 -17.74 3.99 1.30
C LEU A 106 -17.11 3.05 0.30
N GLU A 107 -15.92 3.39 -0.20
CA GLU A 107 -15.21 2.62 -1.20
C GLU A 107 -13.74 2.49 -0.84
N PHE A 108 -13.13 1.40 -1.30
CA PHE A 108 -11.72 1.11 -1.10
C PHE A 108 -11.12 0.70 -2.42
N ALA A 109 -10.01 1.32 -2.80
CA ALA A 109 -9.40 1.13 -4.11
C ALA A 109 -7.94 0.74 -3.99
N SER A 110 -7.39 0.27 -5.09
CA SER A 110 -5.99 -0.13 -5.17
C SER A 110 -5.57 -0.16 -6.64
N ASP A 111 -4.29 -0.40 -6.87
CA ASP A 111 -3.76 -0.61 -8.21
C ASP A 111 -2.63 -1.63 -8.19
N CYS A 112 -2.23 -2.07 -9.36
CA CYS A 112 -1.01 -2.85 -9.53
C CYS A 112 -0.46 -2.61 -10.93
N GLU A 113 0.82 -2.96 -11.11
CA GLU A 113 1.43 -2.89 -12.43
C GLU A 113 0.72 -3.84 -13.40
N LEU A 114 0.65 -3.46 -14.65
CA LEU A 114 -0.08 -4.20 -15.68
C LEU A 114 0.38 -5.65 -15.81
N ASP A 115 1.66 -5.88 -15.63
CA ASP A 115 2.27 -7.20 -15.75
C ASP A 115 2.40 -7.97 -14.43
N ASN A 116 1.89 -7.41 -13.34
CA ASN A 116 1.93 -8.07 -12.03
C ASN A 116 0.72 -9.00 -11.87
N GLU A 117 0.83 -10.19 -12.44
CA GLU A 117 -0.25 -11.17 -12.43
C GLU A 117 -0.62 -11.66 -11.03
N ASP A 118 0.36 -11.81 -10.16
CA ASP A 118 0.11 -12.25 -8.79
C ASP A 118 -0.73 -11.24 -8.03
N SER A 119 -0.43 -9.96 -8.19
CA SER A 119 -1.20 -8.90 -7.57
C SER A 119 -2.62 -8.84 -8.12
N LEU A 120 -2.78 -8.97 -9.44
CA LEU A 120 -4.09 -9.01 -10.07
C LEU A 120 -4.94 -10.15 -9.49
N LYS A 121 -4.38 -11.34 -9.41
CA LYS A 121 -5.08 -12.50 -8.84
C LYS A 121 -5.46 -12.28 -7.39
N PHE A 122 -4.57 -11.70 -6.60
CA PHE A 122 -4.83 -11.37 -5.20
C PHE A 122 -6.02 -10.42 -5.08
N HIS A 123 -6.01 -9.33 -5.86
CA HIS A 123 -7.08 -8.34 -5.81
C HIS A 123 -8.43 -8.96 -6.15
N LEU A 124 -8.50 -9.74 -7.21
CA LEU A 124 -9.75 -10.39 -7.62
C LEU A 124 -10.23 -11.38 -6.57
N LYS A 125 -9.31 -12.14 -5.97
CA LYS A 125 -9.65 -13.09 -4.91
C LYS A 125 -10.18 -12.39 -3.67
N MET A 126 -9.67 -11.20 -3.38
CA MET A 126 -10.09 -10.42 -2.21
C MET A 126 -11.37 -9.61 -2.44
N GLY A 127 -11.99 -9.75 -3.60
CA GLY A 127 -13.26 -9.12 -3.88
C GLY A 127 -13.20 -7.78 -4.59
N PHE A 128 -12.02 -7.33 -5.01
CA PHE A 128 -11.91 -6.14 -5.84
C PHE A 128 -12.41 -6.43 -7.25
N ALA A 129 -13.03 -5.45 -7.87
CA ALA A 129 -13.39 -5.51 -9.28
C ALA A 129 -12.40 -4.68 -10.09
N GLU A 130 -11.97 -5.18 -11.23
CA GLU A 130 -11.10 -4.40 -12.11
C GLU A 130 -11.90 -3.22 -12.67
N ALA A 131 -11.44 -2.00 -12.37
CA ALA A 131 -12.11 -0.79 -12.82
C ALA A 131 -11.65 -0.38 -14.22
N ASN A 132 -10.35 -0.36 -14.45
CA ASN A 132 -9.79 0.09 -15.73
C ASN A 132 -8.32 -0.29 -15.83
N ARG A 133 -7.80 -0.22 -17.04
CA ARG A 133 -6.38 -0.33 -17.34
C ARG A 133 -5.97 0.92 -18.09
N ILE A 134 -4.98 1.65 -17.58
CA ILE A 134 -4.58 2.93 -18.12
C ILE A 134 -3.09 2.94 -18.41
N ILE A 135 -2.69 3.84 -19.32
CA ILE A 135 -1.29 4.14 -19.60
C ILE A 135 -1.06 5.56 -19.11
N CYS A 136 -0.06 5.74 -18.25
CA CYS A 136 0.25 7.03 -17.68
C CYS A 136 1.38 7.68 -18.46
N PHE A 137 1.28 9.00 -18.70
CA PHE A 137 2.29 9.76 -19.42
C PHE A 137 2.75 10.93 -18.57
N THR A 138 4.04 11.26 -18.67
CA THR A 138 4.58 12.47 -18.06
C THR A 138 5.44 13.21 -19.08
N LYS A 139 5.59 14.52 -18.88
CA LYS A 139 6.46 15.36 -19.69
C LYS A 139 7.02 16.45 -18.82
N ARG A 140 8.33 16.63 -18.84
CA ARG A 140 8.95 17.75 -18.15
C ARG A 140 8.75 19.02 -18.97
N LEU A 141 8.41 20.10 -18.30
CA LEU A 141 8.17 21.38 -18.95
C LEU A 141 9.37 22.31 -18.86
N THR A 142 10.38 21.96 -18.04
CA THR A 142 11.63 22.69 -17.96
C THR A 142 12.65 22.06 -18.90
N ASP A 143 13.46 22.91 -19.55
CA ASP A 143 14.52 22.40 -20.41
C ASP A 143 15.58 21.70 -19.57
N LEU A 144 15.97 20.52 -20.03
CA LEU A 144 17.11 19.82 -19.48
C LEU A 144 18.28 20.06 -20.44
N GLU A 145 19.46 20.29 -19.87
CA GLU A 145 20.66 20.40 -20.69
C GLU A 145 20.86 19.09 -21.47
N GLU A 146 21.08 19.24 -22.74
CA GLU A 146 21.36 18.10 -23.60
C GLU A 146 22.81 17.69 -23.55
#